data_2e25cb86a6d7c45a10eccdbc740ad91d
#
_entry.id   2e25cb86a6d7c45a10eccdbc740ad91d
#
_cell.length_a   1.000
_cell.length_b   1.000
_cell.length_c   1.000
_cell.angle_alpha   90.00
_cell.angle_beta   90.00
_cell.angle_gamma   90.00
#
_symmetry.space_group_name_H-M   'P 1'
#
loop_
_entity.id
_entity.type
_entity.pdbx_description
1 polymer ?
#
loop_
_entity_poly.entity_id
_entity_poly.type
_entity_poly.pdbx_seq_one_letter_code
_entity_poly.pdbx_strand_id
1 'polypeptide(L)'
;MDSSISDADVADLVQRVEDAAVAYIRGDIDTYLSLIVHADDYTLMPPFGGDTVRGFDSSPDALAGARSYFAGGDSTVELDQSYVAGDLAVLVVVEHQHGEVGGLPDQDWSLRVTLVFRRTASGWKMAHRHADPLTHPIGLEGAARLARGDQ
;
A
#
# COMPACT_ATOMS: atom_id res chain seq x y z
N MET A 1 1.77 -25.82 19.99
CA MET A 1 2.06 -25.73 18.57
C MET A 1 2.69 -24.39 18.24
N ASP A 2 3.74 -24.43 17.46
CA ASP A 2 4.38 -23.22 17.01
C ASP A 2 3.46 -22.48 16.04
N SER A 3 3.06 -21.26 16.41
CA SER A 3 2.20 -20.40 15.59
C SER A 3 2.97 -19.22 15.02
N SER A 4 4.31 -19.31 14.97
CA SER A 4 5.13 -18.23 14.42
C SER A 4 4.89 -18.07 12.92
N ILE A 5 5.10 -16.86 12.45
CA ILE A 5 4.99 -16.53 11.03
C ILE A 5 6.18 -17.15 10.28
N SER A 6 5.88 -18.01 9.32
CA SER A 6 6.89 -18.71 8.52
C SER A 6 7.28 -17.90 7.27
N ASP A 7 8.37 -18.31 6.61
CA ASP A 7 8.75 -17.73 5.30
C ASP A 7 7.65 -17.94 4.26
N ALA A 8 6.94 -19.08 4.32
CA ALA A 8 5.81 -19.34 3.42
C ALA A 8 4.66 -18.37 3.70
N ASP A 9 4.39 -18.06 4.97
CA ASP A 9 3.38 -17.06 5.33
C ASP A 9 3.73 -15.69 4.76
N VAL A 10 5.01 -15.30 4.84
CA VAL A 10 5.47 -14.03 4.28
C VAL A 10 5.31 -14.02 2.76
N ALA A 11 5.69 -15.10 2.07
CA ALA A 11 5.55 -15.21 0.63
C ALA A 11 4.07 -15.08 0.18
N ASP A 12 3.16 -15.72 0.89
CA ASP A 12 1.73 -15.61 0.63
C ASP A 12 1.23 -14.19 0.84
N LEU A 13 1.73 -13.53 1.89
CA LEU A 13 1.35 -12.15 2.18
C LEU A 13 1.84 -11.19 1.10
N VAL A 14 3.07 -11.36 0.62
CA VAL A 14 3.63 -10.56 -0.48
C VAL A 14 2.80 -10.74 -1.76
N GLN A 15 2.41 -11.97 -2.08
CA GLN A 15 1.57 -12.23 -3.25
C GLN A 15 0.20 -11.56 -3.10
N ARG A 16 -0.37 -11.61 -1.90
CA ARG A 16 -1.64 -10.91 -1.61
C ARG A 16 -1.52 -9.40 -1.81
N VAL A 17 -0.41 -8.82 -1.36
CA VAL A 17 -0.13 -7.39 -1.54
C VAL A 17 -0.01 -7.05 -3.03
N GLU A 18 0.66 -7.88 -3.82
CA GLU A 18 0.78 -7.65 -5.26
C GLU A 18 -0.59 -7.72 -5.95
N ASP A 19 -1.36 -8.75 -5.66
CA ASP A 19 -2.70 -8.91 -6.24
C ASP A 19 -3.61 -7.73 -5.86
N ALA A 20 -3.49 -7.25 -4.63
CA ALA A 20 -4.24 -6.10 -4.15
C ALA A 20 -3.82 -4.81 -4.86
N ALA A 21 -2.53 -4.62 -5.08
CA ALA A 21 -2.01 -3.45 -5.79
C ALA A 21 -2.51 -3.42 -7.24
N VAL A 22 -2.50 -4.56 -7.92
CA VAL A 22 -3.06 -4.68 -9.28
C VAL A 22 -4.54 -4.32 -9.30
N ALA A 23 -5.31 -4.86 -8.37
CA ALA A 23 -6.73 -4.57 -8.29
C ALA A 23 -6.98 -3.08 -8.05
N TYR A 24 -6.24 -2.48 -7.13
CA TYR A 24 -6.42 -1.08 -6.74
C TYR A 24 -6.13 -0.13 -7.90
N ILE A 25 -5.00 -0.30 -8.59
CA ILE A 25 -4.62 0.59 -9.71
C ILE A 25 -5.62 0.49 -10.88
N ARG A 26 -6.32 -0.63 -10.99
CA ARG A 26 -7.35 -0.84 -12.00
C ARG A 26 -8.74 -0.35 -11.56
N GLY A 27 -8.87 0.17 -10.34
CA GLY A 27 -10.15 0.59 -9.78
C GLY A 27 -11.05 -0.58 -9.38
N ASP A 28 -10.52 -1.79 -9.33
CA ASP A 28 -11.24 -2.99 -8.90
C ASP A 28 -11.21 -3.08 -7.37
N ILE A 29 -11.98 -2.21 -6.75
CA ILE A 29 -11.98 -2.04 -5.29
C ILE A 29 -12.59 -3.27 -4.60
N ASP A 30 -13.54 -3.94 -5.22
CA ASP A 30 -14.16 -5.13 -4.63
C ASP A 30 -13.13 -6.25 -4.48
N THR A 31 -12.30 -6.49 -5.50
CA THR A 31 -11.20 -7.46 -5.40
C THR A 31 -10.17 -7.02 -4.35
N TYR A 32 -9.80 -5.74 -4.33
CA TYR A 32 -8.89 -5.19 -3.32
C TYR A 32 -9.41 -5.51 -1.91
N LEU A 33 -10.67 -5.24 -1.62
CA LEU A 33 -11.26 -5.46 -0.30
C LEU A 33 -11.39 -6.94 0.05
N SER A 34 -11.47 -7.82 -0.94
CA SER A 34 -11.45 -9.26 -0.71
C SER A 34 -10.07 -9.77 -0.29
N LEU A 35 -9.01 -9.04 -0.63
CA LEU A 35 -7.63 -9.41 -0.35
C LEU A 35 -7.07 -8.72 0.90
N ILE A 36 -7.47 -7.48 1.16
CA ILE A 36 -6.94 -6.67 2.25
C ILE A 36 -8.05 -6.33 3.23
N VAL A 37 -7.86 -6.76 4.47
CA VAL A 37 -8.70 -6.37 5.61
C VAL A 37 -7.91 -5.36 6.42
N HIS A 38 -8.49 -4.20 6.68
CA HIS A 38 -7.84 -3.15 7.47
C HIS A 38 -8.14 -3.36 8.95
N ALA A 39 -7.12 -3.19 9.79
CA ALA A 39 -7.30 -3.25 11.24
C ALA A 39 -8.13 -2.05 11.72
N ASP A 40 -8.76 -2.18 12.88
CA ASP A 40 -9.56 -1.09 13.45
C ASP A 40 -8.72 0.16 13.73
N ASP A 41 -7.45 -0.03 14.02
CA ASP A 41 -6.49 1.04 14.29
C ASP A 41 -5.61 1.38 13.08
N TYR A 42 -6.04 1.03 11.88
CA TYR A 42 -5.31 1.26 10.64
C TYR A 42 -4.93 2.73 10.47
N THR A 43 -3.70 2.96 10.03
CA THR A 43 -3.20 4.29 9.64
C THR A 43 -2.56 4.24 8.26
N LEU A 44 -2.70 5.34 7.53
CA LEU A 44 -2.14 5.50 6.19
C LEU A 44 -1.41 6.83 6.10
N MET A 45 -0.16 6.79 5.67
CA MET A 45 0.55 7.96 5.15
C MET A 45 0.49 7.86 3.63
N PRO A 46 -0.39 8.65 2.97
CA PRO A 46 -0.65 8.47 1.55
C PRO A 46 0.48 9.02 0.67
N PRO A 47 0.67 8.44 -0.53
CA PRO A 47 1.77 8.84 -1.42
C PRO A 47 1.61 10.25 -2.00
N PHE A 48 0.43 10.83 -1.88
CA PHE A 48 0.18 12.19 -2.34
C PHE A 48 0.53 13.26 -1.29
N GLY A 49 1.04 12.83 -0.14
CA GLY A 49 1.35 13.74 0.96
C GLY A 49 0.14 14.02 1.86
N GLY A 50 0.28 15.00 2.73
CA GLY A 50 -0.78 15.40 3.65
C GLY A 50 -0.73 14.66 4.98
N ASP A 51 -1.79 14.83 5.75
CA ASP A 51 -1.88 14.29 7.10
C ASP A 51 -2.05 12.77 7.11
N THR A 52 -1.67 12.15 8.21
CA THR A 52 -1.93 10.73 8.45
C THR A 52 -3.44 10.50 8.47
N VAL A 53 -3.88 9.55 7.65
CA VAL A 53 -5.28 9.11 7.61
C VAL A 53 -5.46 8.00 8.64
N ARG A 54 -6.53 8.08 9.45
CA ARG A 54 -6.83 7.11 10.49
C ARG A 54 -8.11 6.36 10.15
N GLY A 55 -8.00 5.03 10.12
CA GLY A 55 -9.07 4.16 9.69
C GLY A 55 -9.19 4.09 8.17
N PHE A 56 -9.88 3.07 7.69
CA PHE A 56 -10.17 2.91 6.27
C PHE A 56 -11.64 3.29 6.03
N ASP A 57 -11.86 4.27 5.17
CA ASP A 57 -13.21 4.71 4.83
C ASP A 57 -13.80 3.78 3.77
N SER A 58 -14.72 2.91 4.21
CA SER A 58 -15.43 1.96 3.34
C SER A 58 -16.85 2.42 3.01
N SER A 59 -17.13 3.72 3.16
CA SER A 59 -18.44 4.27 2.78
C SER A 59 -18.67 4.08 1.27
N PRO A 60 -19.93 3.97 0.84
CA PRO A 60 -20.24 3.83 -0.59
C PRO A 60 -19.64 4.94 -1.45
N ASP A 61 -19.66 6.19 -0.96
CA ASP A 61 -19.13 7.34 -1.69
C ASP A 61 -17.61 7.26 -1.84
N ALA A 62 -16.89 6.87 -0.78
CA ALA A 62 -15.44 6.73 -0.81
C ALA A 62 -15.02 5.61 -1.78
N LEU A 63 -15.72 4.48 -1.75
CA LEU A 63 -15.42 3.36 -2.65
C LEU A 63 -15.76 3.70 -4.11
N ALA A 64 -16.86 4.38 -4.36
CA ALA A 64 -17.20 4.84 -5.70
C ALA A 64 -16.18 5.83 -6.23
N GLY A 65 -15.69 6.74 -5.37
CA GLY A 65 -14.62 7.68 -5.72
C GLY A 65 -13.34 6.98 -6.12
N ALA A 66 -12.93 5.97 -5.36
CA ALA A 66 -11.74 5.18 -5.68
C ALA A 66 -11.89 4.43 -7.01
N ARG A 67 -13.05 3.84 -7.28
CA ARG A 67 -13.32 3.12 -8.54
C ARG A 67 -13.17 4.02 -9.76
N SER A 68 -13.57 5.28 -9.65
CA SER A 68 -13.47 6.22 -10.77
C SER A 68 -12.10 6.88 -10.87
N TYR A 69 -11.40 7.03 -9.72
CA TYR A 69 -10.10 7.71 -9.67
C TYR A 69 -8.97 6.86 -10.28
N PHE A 70 -9.00 5.55 -10.05
CA PHE A 70 -8.02 4.59 -10.57
C PHE A 70 -8.65 3.85 -11.76
N ALA A 71 -8.22 4.20 -12.96
CA ALA A 71 -8.92 3.81 -14.17
C ALA A 71 -8.22 2.71 -14.98
N GLY A 72 -7.03 2.29 -14.57
CA GLY A 72 -6.32 1.23 -15.27
C GLY A 72 -4.85 1.24 -14.99
N GLY A 73 -4.19 0.13 -15.28
CA GLY A 73 -2.76 -0.02 -15.09
C GLY A 73 -2.36 -1.42 -14.69
N ASP A 74 -1.14 -1.54 -14.21
CA ASP A 74 -0.58 -2.78 -13.72
C ASP A 74 0.42 -2.50 -12.60
N SER A 75 0.72 -3.54 -11.81
CA SER A 75 1.62 -3.42 -10.66
C SER A 75 2.36 -4.73 -10.43
N THR A 76 3.64 -4.63 -10.04
CA THR A 76 4.40 -5.74 -9.48
C THR A 76 5.00 -5.28 -8.16
N VAL A 77 5.23 -6.22 -7.24
CA VAL A 77 5.77 -5.90 -5.92
C VAL A 77 7.12 -6.57 -5.75
N GLU A 78 8.12 -5.76 -5.44
CA GLU A 78 9.46 -6.23 -5.11
C GLU A 78 9.63 -6.17 -3.59
N LEU A 79 9.91 -7.32 -2.97
CA LEU A 79 10.17 -7.39 -1.54
C LEU A 79 11.65 -7.10 -1.29
N ASP A 80 11.95 -5.99 -0.62
CA ASP A 80 13.32 -5.66 -0.22
C ASP A 80 13.68 -6.36 1.09
N GLN A 81 12.77 -6.36 2.07
CA GLN A 81 13.00 -6.94 3.39
C GLN A 81 11.68 -7.23 4.09
N SER A 82 11.67 -8.25 4.91
CA SER A 82 10.57 -8.52 5.84
C SER A 82 11.12 -8.65 7.25
N TYR A 83 10.29 -8.28 8.22
CA TYR A 83 10.57 -8.45 9.64
C TYR A 83 9.36 -9.08 10.28
N VAL A 84 9.56 -10.13 11.06
CA VAL A 84 8.47 -10.81 11.76
C VAL A 84 8.79 -10.94 13.24
N ALA A 85 7.77 -10.74 14.08
CA ALA A 85 7.86 -10.90 15.53
C ALA A 85 6.46 -11.23 16.05
N GLY A 86 6.29 -12.40 16.69
CA GLY A 86 4.98 -12.84 17.15
C GLY A 86 3.98 -12.89 16.00
N ASP A 87 2.92 -12.13 16.12
CA ASP A 87 1.86 -12.04 15.11
C ASP A 87 1.99 -10.79 14.22
N LEU A 88 3.15 -10.15 14.24
CA LEU A 88 3.41 -8.94 13.45
C LEU A 88 4.35 -9.23 12.31
N ALA A 89 4.02 -8.75 11.12
CA ALA A 89 4.89 -8.78 9.96
C ALA A 89 5.02 -7.38 9.38
N VAL A 90 6.27 -6.96 9.13
CA VAL A 90 6.57 -5.70 8.45
C VAL A 90 7.19 -6.04 7.10
N LEU A 91 6.63 -5.49 6.04
CA LEU A 91 7.14 -5.67 4.68
C LEU A 91 7.68 -4.33 4.18
N VAL A 92 8.92 -4.35 3.70
CA VAL A 92 9.55 -3.22 3.02
C VAL A 92 9.58 -3.57 1.54
N VAL A 93 8.79 -2.85 0.74
CA VAL A 93 8.58 -3.21 -0.66
C VAL A 93 8.70 -1.98 -1.58
N VAL A 94 8.92 -2.26 -2.86
CA VAL A 94 8.71 -1.29 -3.93
C VAL A 94 7.53 -1.81 -4.77
N GLU A 95 6.52 -0.97 -4.93
CA GLU A 95 5.42 -1.24 -5.85
C GLU A 95 5.76 -0.59 -7.19
N HIS A 96 6.16 -1.41 -8.15
CA HIS A 96 6.44 -0.96 -9.51
C HIS A 96 5.12 -0.94 -10.27
N GLN A 97 4.60 0.25 -10.55
CA GLN A 97 3.28 0.35 -11.14
C GLN A 97 3.17 1.51 -12.11
N HIS A 98 2.26 1.36 -13.06
CA HIS A 98 1.84 2.41 -13.97
C HIS A 98 0.33 2.39 -14.10
N GLY A 99 -0.25 3.50 -14.48
CA GLY A 99 -1.69 3.54 -14.64
C GLY A 99 -2.23 4.93 -14.91
N GLU A 100 -3.53 4.96 -15.14
CA GLU A 100 -4.31 6.18 -15.28
C GLU A 100 -4.95 6.50 -13.94
N VAL A 101 -4.51 7.59 -13.31
CA VAL A 101 -4.95 7.98 -11.96
C VAL A 101 -5.41 9.43 -12.01
N GLY A 102 -6.61 9.69 -11.48
CA GLY A 102 -7.13 11.05 -11.35
C GLY A 102 -7.32 11.80 -12.65
N GLY A 103 -7.55 11.09 -13.74
CA GLY A 103 -7.71 11.67 -15.06
C GLY A 103 -6.39 11.97 -15.79
N LEU A 104 -5.26 11.69 -15.15
CA LEU A 104 -3.95 11.82 -15.79
C LEU A 104 -3.70 10.63 -16.71
N PRO A 105 -2.93 10.83 -17.81
CA PRO A 105 -2.61 9.72 -18.71
C PRO A 105 -1.74 8.67 -18.02
N ASP A 106 -1.74 7.47 -18.60
CA ASP A 106 -0.93 6.36 -18.13
C ASP A 106 0.53 6.79 -17.95
N GLN A 107 1.05 6.58 -16.75
CA GLN A 107 2.41 6.95 -16.38
C GLN A 107 2.88 6.15 -15.20
N ASP A 108 4.16 6.29 -14.84
CA ASP A 108 4.78 5.61 -13.71
C ASP A 108 4.27 6.18 -12.39
N TRP A 109 3.72 5.30 -11.55
CA TRP A 109 3.29 5.62 -10.19
C TRP A 109 4.00 4.74 -9.17
N SER A 110 5.24 4.32 -9.46
CA SER A 110 6.00 3.45 -8.56
C SER A 110 6.20 4.10 -7.19
N LEU A 111 6.11 3.28 -6.15
CA LEU A 111 6.07 3.72 -4.75
C LEU A 111 7.08 2.94 -3.92
N ARG A 112 7.69 3.63 -2.96
CA ARG A 112 8.39 3.00 -1.84
C ARG A 112 7.38 2.82 -0.72
N VAL A 113 7.22 1.59 -0.22
CA VAL A 113 6.13 1.27 0.69
C VAL A 113 6.64 0.47 1.88
N THR A 114 6.17 0.83 3.06
CA THR A 114 6.28 0.02 4.27
C THR A 114 4.89 -0.39 4.71
N LEU A 115 4.69 -1.68 4.92
CA LEU A 115 3.42 -2.26 5.33
C LEU A 115 3.59 -2.98 6.66
N VAL A 116 2.64 -2.77 7.56
CA VAL A 116 2.58 -3.50 8.82
C VAL A 116 1.30 -4.31 8.83
N PHE A 117 1.46 -5.63 8.98
CA PHE A 117 0.35 -6.58 9.07
C PHE A 117 0.34 -7.24 10.42
N ARG A 118 -0.86 -7.44 10.93
CA ARG A 118 -1.09 -8.18 12.18
C ARG A 118 -1.88 -9.44 11.85
N ARG A 119 -1.35 -10.60 12.27
CA ARG A 119 -2.06 -11.87 12.13
C ARG A 119 -3.04 -12.03 13.29
N THR A 120 -4.29 -12.29 12.97
CA THR A 120 -5.35 -12.50 13.95
C THR A 120 -5.99 -13.87 13.74
N ALA A 121 -6.89 -14.25 14.64
CA ALA A 121 -7.63 -15.50 14.51
C ALA A 121 -8.44 -15.57 13.21
N SER A 122 -8.85 -14.43 12.66
CA SER A 122 -9.62 -14.36 11.41
C SER A 122 -8.74 -14.08 10.18
N GLY A 123 -7.42 -14.03 10.35
CA GLY A 123 -6.48 -13.82 9.24
C GLY A 123 -5.68 -12.53 9.38
N TRP A 124 -5.03 -12.16 8.29
CA TRP A 124 -4.17 -10.96 8.26
C TRP A 124 -4.99 -9.68 8.23
N LYS A 125 -4.56 -8.70 9.01
CA LYS A 125 -5.10 -7.33 8.97
C LYS A 125 -3.98 -6.34 8.77
N MET A 126 -4.16 -5.41 7.82
CA MET A 126 -3.21 -4.34 7.59
C MET A 126 -3.39 -3.28 8.69
N ALA A 127 -2.33 -3.03 9.45
CA ALA A 127 -2.34 -2.03 10.52
C ALA A 127 -1.77 -0.69 10.05
N HIS A 128 -0.84 -0.70 9.10
CA HIS A 128 -0.22 0.54 8.61
C HIS A 128 0.28 0.39 7.18
N ARG A 129 0.14 1.46 6.42
CA ARG A 129 0.76 1.63 5.11
C ARG A 129 1.38 3.02 5.05
N HIS A 130 2.66 3.09 4.71
CA HIS A 130 3.36 4.33 4.38
C HIS A 130 3.90 4.20 2.97
N ALA A 131 3.50 5.08 2.08
CA ALA A 131 3.92 5.06 0.68
C ALA A 131 4.40 6.44 0.24
N ASP A 132 5.53 6.47 -0.45
CA ASP A 132 6.07 7.66 -1.08
C ASP A 132 6.28 7.40 -2.57
N PRO A 133 6.05 8.41 -3.43
CA PRO A 133 6.20 8.21 -4.88
C PRO A 133 7.64 8.18 -5.35
N LEU A 134 8.61 8.43 -4.46
CA LEU A 134 10.01 8.63 -4.84
C LEU A 134 10.78 7.33 -4.66
N THR A 135 11.22 6.76 -5.77
CA THR A 135 12.16 5.63 -5.78
C THR A 135 13.56 6.06 -6.23
N HIS A 136 13.73 7.33 -6.61
CA HIS A 136 14.99 7.89 -7.12
C HIS A 136 15.54 8.95 -6.17
N PRO A 137 16.90 9.13 -6.10
CA PRO A 137 17.48 10.17 -5.26
C PRO A 137 17.07 11.56 -5.71
N ILE A 138 16.71 12.42 -4.76
CA ILE A 138 16.34 13.83 -5.02
C ILE A 138 17.32 14.82 -4.42
N GLY A 139 18.30 14.33 -3.65
CA GLY A 139 19.30 15.16 -2.98
C GLY A 139 18.76 15.96 -1.80
N LEU A 140 19.65 16.66 -1.13
CA LEU A 140 19.31 17.43 0.08
C LEU A 140 18.35 18.58 -0.22
N GLU A 141 18.62 19.33 -1.29
CA GLU A 141 17.77 20.47 -1.64
C GLU A 141 16.38 20.03 -2.08
N GLY A 142 16.29 18.91 -2.81
CA GLY A 142 15.02 18.34 -3.20
C GLY A 142 14.20 17.91 -1.98
N ALA A 143 14.82 17.22 -1.03
CA ALA A 143 14.16 16.81 0.21
C ALA A 143 13.69 18.02 1.03
N ALA A 144 14.53 19.03 1.16
CA ALA A 144 14.20 20.27 1.89
C ALA A 144 13.01 21.00 1.24
N ARG A 145 12.98 21.04 -0.09
CA ARG A 145 11.90 21.67 -0.84
C ARG A 145 10.57 20.98 -0.62
N LEU A 146 10.56 19.64 -0.70
CA LEU A 146 9.37 18.86 -0.42
C LEU A 146 8.88 19.04 1.01
N ALA A 147 9.81 19.04 1.99
CA ALA A 147 9.47 19.20 3.41
C ALA A 147 8.85 20.58 3.70
N ARG A 148 9.28 21.62 2.99
CA ARG A 148 8.70 22.96 3.14
C ARG A 148 7.37 23.13 2.39
N GLY A 149 7.01 22.20 1.54
CA GLY A 149 5.83 22.33 0.70
C GLY A 149 6.05 23.18 -0.56
N ASP A 150 7.29 23.43 -0.92
CA ASP A 150 7.63 24.17 -2.15
C ASP A 150 7.54 23.23 -3.36
N GLN A 151 6.96 23.71 -4.45
CA GLN A 151 6.80 22.95 -5.68
C GLN A 151 7.53 23.60 -6.85
#